data_e2a56653cc0d0bb1256c4cbfb3b32cfe
#
_entry.id   e2a56653cc0d0bb1256c4cbfb3b32cfe
#
_cell.length_a   1.000
_cell.length_b   1.000
_cell.length_c   1.000
_cell.angle_alpha   90.00
_cell.angle_beta   90.00
_cell.angle_gamma   90.00
#
_symmetry.space_group_name_H-M   'P 1'
#
loop_
_entity.id
_entity.type
_entity.pdbx_description
1 polymer ?
#
loop_
_entity_poly.entity_id
_entity_poly.type
_entity_poly.pdbx_seq_one_letter_code
_entity_poly.pdbx_strand_id
1 'polypeptide(L)'
;EEELNLHVVAHYPIEKAIEEGVIVDYEIHVIRVPLDNKVLQDYKGKEKTEKKHYDGISWVINKMQYSGGDTMFMRLARMRVIQSSLAKTNATKALLTKHKDERVLVFCGTTKVADSLGIPSYHNKSKEKEIFEDFAEGEGKHLAVVKIGNTGVTYKPLDKVIINYFDSNAENLAQKINRCMAMEYNTPDKKAHIYIVSSNEPVELKWLSKALEFFDKDKVKYI
;
A
#
# COMPACT_ATOMS: atom_id res chain seq x y z
N GLU A 1 -31.65 8.86 -8.32
CA GLU A 1 -30.36 9.48 -7.96
C GLU A 1 -30.13 10.61 -8.95
N GLU A 2 -30.29 11.85 -8.51
CA GLU A 2 -29.92 13.02 -9.31
C GLU A 2 -28.39 12.99 -9.46
N GLU A 3 -27.90 12.78 -10.67
CA GLU A 3 -26.48 12.96 -11.00
C GLU A 3 -26.14 14.43 -10.73
N LEU A 4 -25.31 14.66 -9.74
CA LEU A 4 -24.72 15.97 -9.50
C LEU A 4 -23.89 16.34 -10.72
N ASN A 5 -24.35 17.32 -11.47
CA ASN A 5 -23.66 17.83 -12.65
C ASN A 5 -22.46 18.68 -12.21
N LEU A 6 -21.39 18.01 -11.78
CA LEU A 6 -20.15 18.64 -11.30
C LEU A 6 -19.28 19.00 -12.51
N HIS A 7 -19.01 20.27 -12.69
CA HIS A 7 -18.03 20.75 -13.67
C HIS A 7 -16.66 20.89 -12.99
N VAL A 8 -15.61 20.35 -13.64
CA VAL A 8 -14.23 20.61 -13.23
C VAL A 8 -13.93 22.09 -13.47
N VAL A 9 -13.80 22.86 -12.42
CA VAL A 9 -13.58 24.32 -12.47
C VAL A 9 -12.09 24.64 -12.65
N ALA A 10 -11.21 23.79 -12.11
CA ALA A 10 -9.76 23.92 -12.24
C ALA A 10 -9.08 22.55 -12.14
N HIS A 11 -7.98 22.39 -12.83
CA HIS A 11 -7.07 21.27 -12.71
C HIS A 11 -5.70 21.80 -12.22
N TYR A 12 -5.21 21.26 -11.10
CA TYR A 12 -3.91 21.63 -10.54
C TYR A 12 -2.97 20.42 -10.60
N PRO A 13 -2.10 20.34 -11.62
CA PRO A 13 -1.20 19.21 -11.82
C PRO A 13 -0.18 19.07 -10.69
N ILE A 14 0.26 17.82 -10.43
CA ILE A 14 1.28 17.51 -9.42
C ILE A 14 2.61 18.23 -9.73
N GLU A 15 3.00 18.28 -10.99
CA GLU A 15 4.22 18.96 -11.46
C GLU A 15 4.21 20.44 -11.07
N LYS A 16 3.09 21.10 -11.28
CA LYS A 16 2.91 22.51 -10.91
C LYS A 16 2.97 22.70 -9.39
N ALA A 17 2.40 21.77 -8.62
CA ALA A 17 2.46 21.81 -7.16
C ALA A 17 3.91 21.63 -6.64
N ILE A 18 4.74 20.86 -7.33
CA ILE A 18 6.17 20.72 -7.02
C ILE A 18 6.92 21.99 -7.39
N GLU A 19 6.70 22.55 -8.59
CA GLU A 19 7.35 23.77 -9.07
C GLU A 19 7.03 24.97 -8.15
N GLU A 20 5.80 25.09 -7.68
CA GLU A 20 5.35 26.15 -6.76
C GLU A 20 5.71 25.85 -5.30
N GLY A 21 6.36 24.73 -5.01
CA GLY A 21 6.78 24.35 -3.66
C GLY A 21 5.62 24.05 -2.70
N VAL A 22 4.49 23.60 -3.21
CA VAL A 22 3.34 23.16 -2.38
C VAL A 22 3.55 21.75 -1.85
N ILE A 23 4.20 20.89 -2.63
CA ILE A 23 4.61 19.55 -2.27
C ILE A 23 6.07 19.30 -2.66
N VAL A 24 6.71 18.34 -1.98
CA VAL A 24 8.08 17.93 -2.32
C VAL A 24 8.11 17.05 -3.56
N ASP A 25 9.24 17.04 -4.27
CA ASP A 25 9.49 16.09 -5.34
C ASP A 25 9.49 14.65 -4.82
N TYR A 26 9.25 13.66 -5.69
CA TYR A 26 9.05 12.28 -5.29
C TYR A 26 9.72 11.26 -6.20
N GLU A 27 9.98 10.08 -5.66
CA GLU A 27 10.31 8.85 -6.40
C GLU A 27 9.45 7.68 -5.91
N ILE A 28 8.88 6.95 -6.85
CA ILE A 28 8.12 5.73 -6.58
C ILE A 28 8.97 4.52 -6.96
N HIS A 29 9.23 3.66 -5.99
CA HIS A 29 9.99 2.42 -6.16
C HIS A 29 9.04 1.23 -6.10
N VAL A 30 8.81 0.57 -7.21
CA VAL A 30 7.97 -0.62 -7.30
C VAL A 30 8.82 -1.86 -7.10
N ILE A 31 8.59 -2.57 -5.98
CA ILE A 31 9.24 -3.83 -5.66
C ILE A 31 8.30 -4.96 -6.02
N ARG A 32 8.67 -5.75 -7.01
CA ARG A 32 7.86 -6.87 -7.48
C ARG A 32 8.36 -8.17 -6.88
N VAL A 33 7.49 -8.84 -6.13
CA VAL A 33 7.82 -10.11 -5.47
C VAL A 33 6.93 -11.24 -5.98
N PRO A 34 7.47 -12.43 -6.27
CA PRO A 34 6.65 -13.61 -6.52
C PRO A 34 5.96 -14.03 -5.22
N LEU A 35 4.74 -14.54 -5.30
CA LEU A 35 4.11 -15.20 -4.15
C LEU A 35 4.96 -16.38 -3.69
N ASP A 36 5.05 -16.58 -2.40
CA ASP A 36 5.84 -17.66 -1.82
C ASP A 36 5.31 -19.03 -2.27
N ASN A 37 6.20 -19.89 -2.80
CA ASN A 37 5.89 -21.23 -3.24
C ASN A 37 6.69 -22.32 -2.51
N LYS A 38 7.37 -21.98 -1.42
CA LYS A 38 8.22 -22.88 -0.65
C LYS A 38 7.66 -23.14 0.75
N VAL A 39 7.18 -22.10 1.42
CA VAL A 39 6.70 -22.18 2.80
C VAL A 39 5.24 -22.65 2.80
N LEU A 40 4.98 -23.77 3.50
CA LEU A 40 3.63 -24.25 3.74
C LEU A 40 2.95 -23.40 4.82
N GLN A 41 1.71 -23.03 4.56
CA GLN A 41 0.83 -22.32 5.49
C GLN A 41 -0.48 -23.06 5.62
N ASP A 42 -1.09 -23.02 6.79
CA ASP A 42 -2.42 -23.61 6.99
C ASP A 42 -3.52 -22.69 6.41
N TYR A 43 -4.26 -23.21 5.48
CA TYR A 43 -5.46 -22.61 4.91
C TYR A 43 -6.68 -23.48 5.22
N LYS A 44 -7.29 -23.25 6.38
CA LYS A 44 -8.47 -24.01 6.86
C LYS A 44 -8.21 -25.53 6.96
N GLY A 45 -7.14 -25.90 7.63
CA GLY A 45 -6.76 -27.31 7.84
C GLY A 45 -6.11 -27.98 6.63
N LYS A 46 -5.71 -27.20 5.61
CA LYS A 46 -4.96 -27.71 4.45
C LYS A 46 -3.67 -26.93 4.30
N GLU A 47 -2.56 -27.64 4.40
CA GLU A 47 -1.25 -27.06 4.15
C GLU A 47 -1.01 -26.83 2.65
N LYS A 48 -0.74 -25.58 2.29
CA LYS A 48 -0.42 -25.16 0.93
C LYS A 48 0.59 -24.03 0.96
N THR A 49 1.34 -23.87 -0.11
CA THR A 49 2.09 -22.64 -0.32
C THR A 49 1.14 -21.51 -0.70
N GLU A 50 1.57 -20.29 -0.46
CA GLU A 50 0.83 -19.08 -0.83
C GLU A 50 0.46 -19.05 -2.32
N LYS A 51 1.43 -19.33 -3.18
CA LYS A 51 1.22 -19.41 -4.64
C LYS A 51 0.19 -20.49 -5.01
N LYS A 52 0.31 -21.69 -4.46
CA LYS A 52 -0.63 -22.80 -4.74
C LYS A 52 -2.05 -22.46 -4.26
N HIS A 53 -2.17 -21.75 -3.14
CA HIS A 53 -3.48 -21.32 -2.65
C HIS A 53 -4.11 -20.27 -3.57
N TYR A 54 -3.34 -19.26 -3.99
CA TYR A 54 -3.76 -18.23 -4.94
C TYR A 54 -4.22 -18.84 -6.28
N ASP A 55 -3.41 -19.73 -6.85
CA ASP A 55 -3.72 -20.39 -8.13
C ASP A 55 -4.98 -21.26 -8.05
N GLY A 56 -5.16 -21.98 -6.94
CA GLY A 56 -6.37 -22.77 -6.71
C GLY A 56 -7.64 -21.91 -6.69
N ILE A 57 -7.59 -20.75 -6.02
CA ILE A 57 -8.74 -19.82 -6.01
C ILE A 57 -8.95 -19.22 -7.41
N SER A 58 -7.88 -18.87 -8.12
CA SER A 58 -7.96 -18.33 -9.47
C SER A 58 -8.59 -19.31 -10.44
N TRP A 59 -8.24 -20.60 -10.32
CA TRP A 59 -8.87 -21.66 -11.11
C TRP A 59 -10.39 -21.78 -10.84
N VAL A 60 -10.80 -21.72 -9.57
CA VAL A 60 -12.24 -21.73 -9.19
C VAL A 60 -12.97 -20.53 -9.78
N ILE A 61 -12.38 -19.33 -9.72
CA ILE A 61 -12.96 -18.12 -10.31
C ILE A 61 -13.21 -18.35 -11.81
N ASN A 62 -12.22 -18.81 -12.54
CA ASN A 62 -12.34 -19.06 -13.97
C ASN A 62 -13.46 -20.08 -14.26
N LYS A 63 -13.49 -21.20 -13.53
CA LYS A 63 -14.53 -22.21 -13.68
C LYS A 63 -15.93 -21.65 -13.44
N MET A 64 -16.11 -20.88 -12.37
CA MET A 64 -17.41 -20.26 -12.05
C MET A 64 -17.84 -19.24 -13.12
N GLN A 65 -16.90 -18.46 -13.65
CA GLN A 65 -17.20 -17.52 -14.74
C GLN A 65 -17.72 -18.25 -16.00
N TYR A 66 -17.11 -19.38 -16.36
CA TYR A 66 -17.58 -20.18 -17.50
C TYR A 66 -18.99 -20.73 -17.29
N SER A 67 -19.38 -21.03 -16.05
CA SER A 67 -20.72 -21.53 -15.70
C SER A 67 -21.74 -20.42 -15.40
N GLY A 68 -21.37 -19.14 -15.58
CA GLY A 68 -22.25 -18.00 -15.26
C GLY A 68 -22.46 -17.76 -13.77
N GLY A 69 -21.65 -18.37 -12.89
CA GLY A 69 -21.76 -18.25 -11.45
C GLY A 69 -21.17 -16.95 -10.90
N ASP A 70 -21.68 -16.51 -9.74
CA ASP A 70 -21.12 -15.36 -9.02
C ASP A 70 -19.74 -15.69 -8.44
N THR A 71 -18.75 -14.85 -8.76
CA THR A 71 -17.36 -15.00 -8.35
C THR A 71 -16.93 -14.05 -7.24
N MET A 72 -17.83 -13.22 -6.73
CA MET A 72 -17.49 -12.14 -5.78
C MET A 72 -16.74 -12.66 -4.55
N PHE A 73 -17.27 -13.69 -3.90
CA PHE A 73 -16.63 -14.25 -2.70
C PHE A 73 -15.25 -14.86 -2.98
N MET A 74 -15.07 -15.49 -4.14
CA MET A 74 -13.79 -16.08 -4.52
C MET A 74 -12.76 -15.00 -4.88
N ARG A 75 -13.19 -13.90 -5.50
CA ARG A 75 -12.33 -12.73 -5.75
C ARG A 75 -11.88 -12.09 -4.44
N LEU A 76 -12.77 -11.94 -3.45
CA LEU A 76 -12.42 -11.46 -2.11
C LEU A 76 -11.44 -12.42 -1.41
N ALA A 77 -11.65 -13.73 -1.53
CA ALA A 77 -10.73 -14.73 -0.96
C ALA A 77 -9.34 -14.62 -1.61
N ARG A 78 -9.26 -14.48 -2.94
CA ARG A 78 -7.99 -14.27 -3.65
C ARG A 78 -7.29 -12.97 -3.24
N MET A 79 -8.04 -11.90 -3.10
CA MET A 79 -7.51 -10.62 -2.60
C MET A 79 -6.90 -10.76 -1.20
N ARG A 80 -7.55 -11.55 -0.30
CA ARG A 80 -7.02 -11.81 1.04
C ARG A 80 -5.68 -12.55 1.03
N VAL A 81 -5.44 -13.44 0.06
CA VAL A 81 -4.11 -14.07 -0.11
C VAL A 81 -3.06 -13.01 -0.37
N ILE A 82 -3.32 -12.08 -1.29
CA ILE A 82 -2.42 -10.97 -1.58
C ILE A 82 -2.23 -10.05 -0.36
N GLN A 83 -3.32 -9.72 0.36
CA GLN A 83 -3.27 -8.86 1.55
C GLN A 83 -2.41 -9.42 2.68
N SER A 84 -2.38 -10.73 2.83
CA SER A 84 -1.64 -11.42 3.89
C SER A 84 -0.39 -12.13 3.37
N SER A 85 0.10 -11.74 2.21
CA SER A 85 1.26 -12.36 1.56
C SER A 85 2.51 -12.33 2.43
N LEU A 86 3.09 -13.52 2.65
CA LEU A 86 4.35 -13.70 3.35
C LEU A 86 5.51 -13.11 2.55
N ALA A 87 5.52 -13.29 1.23
CA ALA A 87 6.55 -12.74 0.36
C ALA A 87 6.60 -11.20 0.45
N LYS A 88 5.43 -10.54 0.38
CA LYS A 88 5.32 -9.07 0.53
C LYS A 88 5.72 -8.63 1.94
N THR A 89 5.32 -9.36 2.96
CA THR A 89 5.70 -9.09 4.35
C THR A 89 7.22 -9.14 4.55
N ASN A 90 7.89 -10.15 3.99
CA ASN A 90 9.34 -10.29 4.06
C ASN A 90 10.07 -9.17 3.31
N ALA A 91 9.59 -8.77 2.13
CA ALA A 91 10.13 -7.62 1.40
C ALA A 91 9.96 -6.32 2.20
N THR A 92 8.81 -6.12 2.85
CA THR A 92 8.58 -4.97 3.73
C THR A 92 9.55 -4.96 4.92
N LYS A 93 9.79 -6.10 5.56
CA LYS A 93 10.78 -6.23 6.66
C LYS A 93 12.20 -5.87 6.20
N ALA A 94 12.58 -6.32 5.01
CA ALA A 94 13.88 -5.97 4.43
C ALA A 94 14.03 -4.46 4.20
N LEU A 95 12.97 -3.80 3.71
CA LEU A 95 12.94 -2.34 3.58
C LEU A 95 13.05 -1.63 4.92
N LEU A 96 12.31 -2.07 5.94
CA LEU A 96 12.38 -1.50 7.29
C LEU A 96 13.78 -1.64 7.88
N THR A 97 14.43 -2.77 7.67
CA THR A 97 15.83 -2.97 8.09
C THR A 97 16.79 -2.03 7.38
N LYS A 98 16.60 -1.85 6.06
CA LYS A 98 17.40 -0.92 5.25
C LYS A 98 17.24 0.53 5.71
N HIS A 99 16.05 0.90 6.13
CA HIS A 99 15.66 2.27 6.50
C HIS A 99 15.43 2.44 8.01
N LYS A 100 16.16 1.69 8.84
CA LYS A 100 15.99 1.61 10.30
C LYS A 100 16.11 2.95 11.04
N ASP A 101 16.84 3.90 10.48
CA ASP A 101 17.10 5.20 11.10
C ASP A 101 16.19 6.33 10.57
N GLU A 102 15.36 6.04 9.60
CA GLU A 102 14.47 6.99 8.94
C GLU A 102 13.03 6.87 9.46
N ARG A 103 12.23 7.93 9.25
CA ARG A 103 10.80 7.87 9.60
C ARG A 103 10.00 7.25 8.48
N VAL A 104 9.42 6.09 8.77
CA VAL A 104 8.72 5.26 7.78
C VAL A 104 7.30 4.94 8.23
N LEU A 105 6.32 5.28 7.40
CA LEU A 105 4.94 4.84 7.56
C LEU A 105 4.68 3.64 6.65
N VAL A 106 4.11 2.56 7.21
CA VAL A 106 3.81 1.33 6.46
C VAL A 106 2.31 1.11 6.37
N PHE A 107 1.74 1.07 5.17
CA PHE A 107 0.35 0.72 4.95
C PHE A 107 0.19 -0.79 4.73
N CYS A 108 -0.52 -1.45 5.63
CA CYS A 108 -0.78 -2.88 5.62
C CYS A 108 -2.24 -3.21 5.28
N GLY A 109 -2.46 -4.39 4.69
CA GLY A 109 -3.80 -4.87 4.34
C GLY A 109 -4.55 -5.51 5.50
N THR A 110 -3.84 -6.08 6.47
CA THR A 110 -4.40 -6.81 7.61
C THR A 110 -3.64 -6.50 8.90
N THR A 111 -4.33 -6.60 10.04
CA THR A 111 -3.73 -6.43 11.37
C THR A 111 -2.63 -7.46 11.61
N LYS A 112 -2.85 -8.72 11.18
CA LYS A 112 -1.86 -9.80 11.30
C LYS A 112 -0.54 -9.45 10.60
N VAL A 113 -0.58 -8.85 9.41
CA VAL A 113 0.62 -8.39 8.70
C VAL A 113 1.28 -7.25 9.48
N ALA A 114 0.53 -6.22 9.87
CA ALA A 114 1.06 -5.09 10.60
C ALA A 114 1.78 -5.53 11.88
N ASP A 115 1.14 -6.38 12.69
CA ASP A 115 1.70 -6.90 13.96
C ASP A 115 2.95 -7.79 13.74
N SER A 116 3.02 -8.46 12.58
CA SER A 116 4.16 -9.33 12.24
C SER A 116 5.42 -8.61 11.77
N LEU A 117 5.35 -7.29 11.52
CA LEU A 117 6.50 -6.53 11.03
C LEU A 117 7.56 -6.28 12.10
N GLY A 118 7.23 -6.40 13.39
CA GLY A 118 8.15 -6.16 14.52
C GLY A 118 8.38 -4.68 14.80
N ILE A 119 7.48 -3.82 14.39
CA ILE A 119 7.43 -2.37 14.66
C ILE A 119 6.08 -2.03 15.30
N PRO A 120 5.92 -0.86 15.96
CA PRO A 120 4.63 -0.40 16.44
C PRO A 120 3.56 -0.46 15.36
N SER A 121 2.36 -0.93 15.72
CA SER A 121 1.24 -1.04 14.79
C SER A 121 0.00 -0.36 15.32
N TYR A 122 -0.75 0.33 14.43
CA TYR A 122 -2.00 0.97 14.77
C TYR A 122 -3.13 0.54 13.84
N HIS A 123 -4.21 0.07 14.42
CA HIS A 123 -5.40 -0.41 13.72
C HIS A 123 -6.62 -0.38 14.65
N ASN A 124 -7.79 -0.69 14.16
CA ASN A 124 -9.05 -0.62 14.91
C ASN A 124 -9.12 -1.49 16.19
N LYS A 125 -8.18 -2.42 16.38
CA LYS A 125 -8.06 -3.26 17.58
C LYS A 125 -6.95 -2.79 18.52
N SER A 126 -6.18 -1.77 18.14
CA SER A 126 -5.11 -1.24 18.98
C SER A 126 -5.70 -0.61 20.25
N LYS A 127 -5.11 -0.94 21.39
CA LYS A 127 -5.52 -0.39 22.69
C LYS A 127 -4.92 0.99 22.94
N GLU A 128 -3.72 1.21 22.45
CA GLU A 128 -2.91 2.42 22.65
C GLU A 128 -3.09 3.34 21.44
N LYS A 129 -4.00 4.31 21.55
CA LYS A 129 -4.22 5.31 20.50
C LYS A 129 -3.10 6.33 20.41
N GLU A 130 -2.42 6.56 21.51
CA GLU A 130 -1.31 7.48 21.69
C GLU A 130 -0.16 7.19 20.71
N ILE A 131 0.14 5.91 20.44
CA ILE A 131 1.19 5.51 19.46
C ILE A 131 1.00 6.19 18.10
N PHE A 132 -0.25 6.34 17.66
CA PHE A 132 -0.55 6.96 16.38
C PHE A 132 -0.40 8.47 16.44
N GLU A 133 -0.87 9.10 17.51
CA GLU A 133 -0.78 10.53 17.76
C GLU A 133 0.69 10.94 17.92
N ASP A 134 1.45 10.23 18.74
CA ASP A 134 2.89 10.43 18.94
C ASP A 134 3.65 10.33 17.60
N PHE A 135 3.35 9.30 16.81
CA PHE A 135 3.98 9.19 15.49
C PHE A 135 3.57 10.33 14.56
N ALA A 136 2.31 10.77 14.56
CA ALA A 136 1.88 11.92 13.76
C ALA A 136 2.62 13.22 14.17
N GLU A 137 2.86 13.39 15.46
CA GLU A 137 3.60 14.55 16.03
C GLU A 137 5.13 14.47 15.88
N GLY A 138 5.65 13.38 15.29
CA GLY A 138 7.08 13.26 14.99
C GLY A 138 7.85 12.30 15.89
N GLU A 139 7.19 11.71 16.86
CA GLU A 139 7.81 10.74 17.76
C GLU A 139 7.91 9.34 17.09
N GLY A 140 8.97 8.63 17.40
CA GLY A 140 9.22 7.31 16.85
C GLY A 140 9.65 7.32 15.37
N LYS A 141 10.22 6.20 14.93
CA LYS A 141 10.77 6.05 13.58
C LYS A 141 9.84 5.29 12.63
N HIS A 142 9.18 4.25 13.11
CA HIS A 142 8.37 3.38 12.27
C HIS A 142 6.97 3.18 12.84
N LEU A 143 5.97 3.19 11.97
CA LEU A 143 4.60 2.84 12.33
C LEU A 143 3.95 2.03 11.18
N ALA A 144 3.33 0.91 11.53
CA ALA A 144 2.47 0.17 10.61
C ALA A 144 1.00 0.51 10.85
N VAL A 145 0.23 0.81 9.79
CA VAL A 145 -1.20 1.15 9.89
C VAL A 145 -2.07 0.26 9.02
N VAL A 146 -3.29 -0.02 9.48
CA VAL A 146 -4.29 -0.80 8.74
C VAL A 146 -5.58 -0.03 8.63
N LYS A 147 -6.00 0.31 7.40
CA LYS A 147 -7.24 1.06 7.09
C LYS A 147 -7.38 2.43 7.78
N ILE A 148 -6.36 2.87 8.46
CA ILE A 148 -6.30 4.14 9.18
C ILE A 148 -5.21 4.98 8.51
N GLY A 149 -5.35 6.31 8.58
CA GLY A 149 -4.38 7.22 7.98
C GLY A 149 -4.64 7.54 6.50
N ASN A 150 -5.74 7.04 5.93
CA ASN A 150 -6.15 7.45 4.58
C ASN A 150 -6.82 8.84 4.56
N THR A 151 -7.35 9.31 5.70
CA THR A 151 -8.14 10.55 5.76
C THR A 151 -7.75 11.43 6.93
N GLY A 152 -7.60 12.74 6.68
CA GLY A 152 -7.65 13.80 7.69
C GLY A 152 -6.46 13.95 8.64
N VAL A 153 -5.47 13.08 8.62
CA VAL A 153 -4.31 13.20 9.51
C VAL A 153 -3.14 13.84 8.78
N THR A 154 -2.61 14.88 9.33
CA THR A 154 -1.34 15.49 8.91
C THR A 154 -0.21 14.85 9.72
N TYR A 155 0.75 14.28 9.06
CA TYR A 155 1.97 13.76 9.69
C TYR A 155 3.04 14.83 9.63
N LYS A 156 3.83 14.95 10.70
CA LYS A 156 5.14 15.58 10.60
C LYS A 156 5.99 14.80 9.59
N PRO A 157 7.03 15.38 9.01
CA PRO A 157 7.66 14.83 7.82
C PRO A 157 7.97 13.37 7.93
N LEU A 158 7.55 12.67 6.92
CA LEU A 158 7.91 11.28 6.68
C LEU A 158 9.08 11.26 5.70
N ASP A 159 10.11 10.47 6.00
CA ASP A 159 11.19 10.22 5.05
C ASP A 159 10.72 9.29 3.96
N LYS A 160 9.94 8.28 4.33
CA LYS A 160 9.48 7.23 3.43
C LYS A 160 8.08 6.73 3.76
N VAL A 161 7.42 6.26 2.71
CA VAL A 161 6.18 5.48 2.83
C VAL A 161 6.40 4.11 2.19
N ILE A 162 6.00 3.05 2.88
CA ILE A 162 5.96 1.68 2.33
C ILE A 162 4.50 1.26 2.19
N ILE A 163 4.10 0.92 0.99
CA ILE A 163 2.75 0.44 0.68
C ILE A 163 2.82 -1.07 0.46
N ASN A 164 2.58 -1.84 1.53
CA ASN A 164 2.53 -3.30 1.48
C ASN A 164 1.24 -3.80 0.82
N TYR A 165 0.15 -3.02 0.91
CA TYR A 165 -1.13 -3.38 0.35
C TYR A 165 -1.85 -2.20 -0.30
N PHE A 166 -2.43 -2.48 -1.46
CA PHE A 166 -3.36 -1.63 -2.19
C PHE A 166 -4.44 -2.50 -2.85
N ASP A 167 -5.52 -1.90 -3.26
CA ASP A 167 -6.65 -2.54 -3.92
C ASP A 167 -6.89 -1.93 -5.32
N SER A 168 -8.04 -2.26 -5.92
CA SER A 168 -8.41 -1.75 -7.24
C SER A 168 -8.75 -0.26 -7.27
N ASN A 169 -8.87 0.40 -6.11
CA ASN A 169 -9.13 1.83 -6.02
C ASN A 169 -7.82 2.61 -6.16
N ALA A 170 -7.61 3.16 -7.33
CA ALA A 170 -6.40 3.91 -7.68
C ALA A 170 -6.23 5.18 -6.84
N GLU A 171 -7.34 5.86 -6.50
CA GLU A 171 -7.33 7.07 -5.67
C GLU A 171 -6.84 6.77 -4.25
N ASN A 172 -7.25 5.64 -3.65
CA ASN A 172 -6.76 5.22 -2.34
C ASN A 172 -5.24 5.01 -2.35
N LEU A 173 -4.68 4.48 -3.43
CA LEU A 173 -3.22 4.34 -3.55
C LEU A 173 -2.56 5.71 -3.71
N ALA A 174 -3.09 6.59 -4.55
CA ALA A 174 -2.59 7.95 -4.70
C ALA A 174 -2.61 8.72 -3.38
N GLN A 175 -3.68 8.62 -2.58
CA GLN A 175 -3.76 9.23 -1.26
C GLN A 175 -2.66 8.72 -0.30
N LYS A 176 -2.33 7.42 -0.33
CA LYS A 176 -1.24 6.86 0.49
C LYS A 176 0.12 7.41 0.05
N ILE A 177 0.35 7.53 -1.25
CA ILE A 177 1.57 8.11 -1.83
C ILE A 177 1.73 9.56 -1.35
N ASN A 178 0.67 10.36 -1.46
CA ASN A 178 0.68 11.77 -1.11
C ASN A 178 1.02 12.04 0.36
N ARG A 179 0.89 11.05 1.27
CA ARG A 179 1.27 11.22 2.68
C ARG A 179 2.75 11.52 2.89
N CYS A 180 3.63 11.10 1.97
CA CYS A 180 5.05 11.38 2.02
C CYS A 180 5.44 12.71 1.34
N MET A 181 4.53 13.28 0.55
CA MET A 181 4.81 14.45 -0.29
C MET A 181 4.53 15.79 0.41
N ALA A 182 4.08 15.77 1.66
CA ALA A 182 3.85 17.00 2.42
C ALA A 182 5.16 17.78 2.59
N MET A 183 5.13 19.07 2.24
CA MET A 183 6.26 19.97 2.37
C MET A 183 6.43 20.45 3.80
N GLU A 184 7.66 20.64 4.23
CA GLU A 184 8.01 21.36 5.45
C GLU A 184 8.76 22.65 5.13
N TYR A 185 8.47 23.67 5.93
CA TYR A 185 9.09 24.99 5.79
C TYR A 185 10.63 24.97 5.87
N ASN A 186 11.20 23.96 6.54
CA ASN A 186 12.64 23.90 6.83
C ASN A 186 13.41 22.86 6.03
N THR A 187 12.76 22.17 5.07
CA THR A 187 13.42 21.11 4.26
C THR A 187 13.08 21.24 2.78
N PRO A 188 13.49 22.33 2.11
CA PRO A 188 13.13 22.57 0.70
C PRO A 188 13.70 21.51 -0.27
N ASP A 189 14.82 20.87 0.10
CA ASP A 189 15.49 19.84 -0.73
C ASP A 189 15.01 18.42 -0.42
N LYS A 190 13.97 18.28 0.40
CA LYS A 190 13.40 16.96 0.71
C LYS A 190 12.81 16.33 -0.54
N LYS A 191 13.09 15.03 -0.74
CA LYS A 191 12.46 14.19 -1.75
C LYS A 191 11.69 13.06 -1.08
N ALA A 192 10.44 12.86 -1.49
CA ALA A 192 9.61 11.77 -0.97
C ALA A 192 9.99 10.45 -1.63
N HIS A 193 10.25 9.42 -0.85
CA HIS A 193 10.51 8.07 -1.36
C HIS A 193 9.36 7.12 -0.99
N ILE A 194 8.69 6.62 -2.01
CA ILE A 194 7.54 5.74 -1.88
C ILE A 194 7.91 4.34 -2.37
N TYR A 195 7.80 3.34 -1.52
CA TYR A 195 8.02 1.94 -1.87
C TYR A 195 6.68 1.22 -1.98
N ILE A 196 6.36 0.70 -3.16
CA ILE A 196 5.16 -0.10 -3.39
C ILE A 196 5.58 -1.56 -3.53
N VAL A 197 5.17 -2.40 -2.58
CA VAL A 197 5.45 -3.84 -2.63
C VAL A 197 4.27 -4.53 -3.31
N SER A 198 4.47 -4.98 -4.53
CA SER A 198 3.47 -5.64 -5.37
C SER A 198 3.82 -7.10 -5.61
N SER A 199 2.84 -7.97 -5.66
CA SER A 199 3.06 -9.32 -6.19
C SER A 199 3.17 -9.29 -7.72
N ASN A 200 3.72 -10.38 -8.29
CA ASN A 200 3.77 -10.57 -9.74
C ASN A 200 2.42 -11.05 -10.32
N GLU A 201 1.36 -11.10 -9.52
CA GLU A 201 0.08 -11.63 -9.96
C GLU A 201 -0.67 -10.64 -10.86
N PRO A 202 -1.24 -11.08 -11.99
CA PRO A 202 -1.81 -10.20 -13.00
C PRO A 202 -2.86 -9.22 -12.46
N VAL A 203 -3.63 -9.64 -11.46
CA VAL A 203 -4.68 -8.79 -10.86
C VAL A 203 -4.08 -7.61 -10.11
N GLU A 204 -3.03 -7.83 -9.33
CA GLU A 204 -2.38 -6.75 -8.58
C GLU A 204 -1.59 -5.82 -9.51
N LEU A 205 -0.94 -6.38 -10.54
CA LEU A 205 -0.25 -5.58 -11.55
C LEU A 205 -1.21 -4.66 -12.32
N LYS A 206 -2.44 -5.14 -12.62
CA LYS A 206 -3.48 -4.31 -13.23
C LYS A 206 -3.89 -3.16 -12.32
N TRP A 207 -4.05 -3.39 -11.02
CA TRP A 207 -4.39 -2.33 -10.06
C TRP A 207 -3.25 -1.32 -9.94
N LEU A 208 -2.01 -1.81 -9.86
CA LEU A 208 -0.82 -0.96 -9.81
C LEU A 208 -0.72 -0.07 -11.05
N SER A 209 -0.83 -0.65 -12.24
CA SER A 209 -0.77 0.12 -13.50
C SER A 209 -1.79 1.25 -13.53
N LYS A 210 -3.05 0.95 -13.17
CA LYS A 210 -4.12 1.97 -13.12
C LYS A 210 -3.82 3.08 -12.11
N ALA A 211 -3.26 2.74 -10.96
CA ALA A 211 -2.95 3.74 -9.94
C ALA A 211 -1.76 4.62 -10.31
N LEU A 212 -0.78 4.07 -11.02
CA LEU A 212 0.40 4.80 -11.47
C LEU A 212 0.11 5.74 -12.67
N GLU A 213 -1.06 5.67 -13.29
CA GLU A 213 -1.47 6.63 -14.33
C GLU A 213 -1.59 8.08 -13.82
N PHE A 214 -1.73 8.26 -12.50
CA PHE A 214 -1.77 9.59 -11.87
C PHE A 214 -0.39 10.22 -11.64
N PHE A 215 0.70 9.49 -11.90
CA PHE A 215 2.06 9.92 -11.58
C PHE A 215 2.95 9.93 -12.81
N ASP A 216 3.97 10.77 -12.75
CA ASP A 216 4.99 10.85 -13.79
C ASP A 216 5.74 9.52 -13.90
N LYS A 217 5.75 8.94 -15.10
CA LYS A 217 6.37 7.64 -15.38
C LYS A 217 7.88 7.65 -15.19
N ASP A 218 8.52 8.79 -15.41
CA ASP A 218 9.98 8.94 -15.27
C ASP A 218 10.41 8.89 -13.80
N LYS A 219 9.47 9.14 -12.87
CA LYS A 219 9.66 9.04 -11.44
C LYS A 219 9.33 7.66 -10.86
N VAL A 220 8.90 6.71 -11.69
CA VAL A 220 8.57 5.34 -11.29
C VAL A 220 9.70 4.40 -11.66
N LYS A 221 10.33 3.79 -10.65
CA LYS A 221 11.43 2.84 -10.80
C LYS A 221 10.99 1.44 -10.39
N TYR A 222 11.28 0.46 -11.21
CA TYR A 222 11.03 -0.97 -10.91
C TYR A 222 12.33 -1.61 -10.42
N ILE A 223 12.29 -2.24 -9.24
CA ILE A 223 13.43 -2.87 -8.54
C ILE A 223 13.11 -4.32 -8.16
#